data_ab9882c70abadf38511e0bb9ae4dce5a
#
_entry.id   ab9882c70abadf38511e0bb9ae4dce5a
#
_cell.length_a   1.000
_cell.length_b   1.000
_cell.length_c   1.000
_cell.angle_alpha   90.00
_cell.angle_beta   90.00
_cell.angle_gamma   90.00
#
_symmetry.space_group_name_H-M   'P 1'
#
loop_
_entity.id
_entity.type
_entity.pdbx_description
1 polymer ?
#
loop_
_entity_poly.entity_id
_entity_poly.type
_entity_poly.pdbx_seq_one_letter_code
_entity_poly.pdbx_strand_id
1 'polypeptide(L)'
;MTNKNIILRERAGVFSIYLVVLFINAFVDLGHKITIQNTIFKVYDEQTQIILTTLVNGLILLPFIVFFTVSGHLSDRFAKPTIMRWSAFFAVLITLGITYSYYQGEYVWAFGFTLLIATQSAIYSPAKYGYIKECLGKKGLSVGNAYVMAITLTSILLGTVFFSYLFEVYLDSQQYSTPEDIVILIAPVGWMLVALSVIEWLSTFGIRFYETKFSSARLSVNKIIMGYYLIRNLSLLRSNKVTWYSILGTAMFWAISQNLIAVFPAHAKVNLGIQSPLMVQAMLALSIVGIMIGAYLSGRRSQNAVKVGNIYIGSSLIVICSSLMPLLSLSSILANTTVDIGLTEPVQLLLVAVAADIFIFGLGAGMSIVPFNALIQGNTELDRLGSVLAGKNWIQNFLMLVFLIITASVAALNVNSEYILYLNAAIAIIGFSLVLSKLKSSF
;
A
#
# COMPACT_ATOMS: atom_id res chain seq x y z
N MET A 1 -14.06 40.69 -8.02
CA MET A 1 -14.12 39.24 -7.69
C MET A 1 -15.14 39.02 -6.60
N THR A 2 -16.12 38.15 -6.82
CA THR A 2 -17.15 37.88 -5.80
C THR A 2 -16.55 37.12 -4.60
N ASN A 3 -17.03 37.40 -3.38
CA ASN A 3 -16.59 36.78 -2.12
C ASN A 3 -16.51 35.23 -2.23
N LYS A 4 -17.37 34.63 -3.04
CA LYS A 4 -17.44 33.19 -3.34
C LYS A 4 -16.17 32.68 -4.05
N ASN A 5 -15.62 33.45 -5.00
CA ASN A 5 -14.42 33.08 -5.74
C ASN A 5 -13.14 33.15 -4.86
N ILE A 6 -13.10 34.06 -3.90
CA ILE A 6 -12.00 34.21 -2.94
C ILE A 6 -11.98 32.98 -2.02
N ILE A 7 -13.14 32.61 -1.46
CA ILE A 7 -13.27 31.43 -0.58
C ILE A 7 -12.90 30.11 -1.31
N LEU A 8 -13.31 29.96 -2.57
CA LEU A 8 -12.95 28.78 -3.37
C LEU A 8 -11.44 28.71 -3.65
N ARG A 9 -10.81 29.84 -3.94
CA ARG A 9 -9.38 29.91 -4.18
C ARG A 9 -8.56 29.64 -2.93
N GLU A 10 -9.00 30.15 -1.79
CA GLU A 10 -8.39 29.90 -0.48
C GLU A 10 -8.47 28.42 -0.08
N ARG A 11 -9.64 27.78 -0.28
CA ARG A 11 -9.83 26.33 -0.05
C ARG A 11 -8.97 25.48 -0.97
N ALA A 12 -8.80 25.86 -2.22
CA ALA A 12 -7.90 25.17 -3.15
C ALA A 12 -6.44 25.26 -2.71
N GLY A 13 -5.97 26.40 -2.23
CA GLY A 13 -4.62 26.55 -1.68
C GLY A 13 -4.37 25.67 -0.46
N VAL A 14 -5.31 25.66 0.51
CA VAL A 14 -5.23 24.80 1.70
C VAL A 14 -5.25 23.32 1.30
N PHE A 15 -6.06 22.94 0.33
CA PHE A 15 -6.12 21.57 -0.16
C PHE A 15 -4.82 21.14 -0.84
N SER A 16 -4.14 22.06 -1.57
CA SER A 16 -2.83 21.78 -2.16
C SER A 16 -1.76 21.54 -1.09
N ILE A 17 -1.71 22.35 -0.02
CA ILE A 17 -0.81 22.11 1.12
C ILE A 17 -1.10 20.74 1.76
N TYR A 18 -2.37 20.41 1.95
CA TYR A 18 -2.77 19.11 2.46
C TYR A 18 -2.26 17.96 1.56
N LEU A 19 -2.35 18.08 0.23
CA LEU A 19 -1.82 17.06 -0.69
C LEU A 19 -0.30 16.92 -0.58
N VAL A 20 0.43 18.02 -0.41
CA VAL A 20 1.89 17.99 -0.18
C VAL A 20 2.22 17.24 1.12
N VAL A 21 1.49 17.52 2.21
CA VAL A 21 1.66 16.79 3.48
C VAL A 21 1.44 15.29 3.28
N LEU A 22 0.40 14.89 2.54
CA LEU A 22 0.13 13.47 2.25
C LEU A 22 1.22 12.82 1.40
N PHE A 23 1.76 13.58 0.43
CA PHE A 23 2.86 13.09 -0.41
C PHE A 23 4.08 12.79 0.44
N ILE A 24 4.51 13.76 1.27
CA ILE A 24 5.71 13.63 2.10
C ILE A 24 5.53 12.50 3.12
N ASN A 25 4.37 12.42 3.77
CA ASN A 25 4.06 11.35 4.72
C ASN A 25 4.26 9.96 4.09
N ALA A 26 3.60 9.69 2.96
CA ALA A 26 3.72 8.40 2.28
C ALA A 26 5.15 8.16 1.74
N PHE A 27 5.87 9.21 1.35
CA PHE A 27 7.24 9.12 0.83
C PHE A 27 8.24 8.74 1.93
N VAL A 28 8.11 9.32 3.13
CA VAL A 28 8.95 9.01 4.30
C VAL A 28 8.69 7.60 4.81
N ASP A 29 7.42 7.22 4.99
CA ASP A 29 7.03 5.89 5.43
C ASP A 29 7.62 4.82 4.51
N LEU A 30 7.55 5.06 3.20
CA LEU A 30 8.09 4.14 2.20
C LEU A 30 9.62 4.14 2.19
N GLY A 31 10.27 5.29 2.40
CA GLY A 31 11.71 5.40 2.40
C GLY A 31 12.37 4.47 3.41
N HIS A 32 11.89 4.47 4.65
CA HIS A 32 12.36 3.55 5.67
C HIS A 32 12.07 2.09 5.30
N LYS A 33 10.83 1.79 4.89
CA LYS A 33 10.42 0.44 4.48
C LYS A 33 11.33 -0.13 3.38
N ILE A 34 11.56 0.63 2.31
CA ILE A 34 12.39 0.21 1.16
C ILE A 34 13.84 -0.02 1.59
N THR A 35 14.38 0.84 2.44
CA THR A 35 15.72 0.68 3.02
C THR A 35 15.86 -0.66 3.73
N ILE A 36 14.93 -1.01 4.61
CA ILE A 36 14.93 -2.29 5.33
C ILE A 36 14.77 -3.47 4.35
N GLN A 37 13.84 -3.38 3.40
CA GLN A 37 13.60 -4.46 2.43
C GLN A 37 14.79 -4.69 1.50
N ASN A 38 15.47 -3.62 1.06
CA ASN A 38 16.65 -3.73 0.23
C ASN A 38 17.85 -4.29 1.01
N THR A 39 17.97 -3.99 2.32
CA THR A 39 18.97 -4.61 3.21
C THR A 39 18.71 -6.13 3.30
N ILE A 40 17.46 -6.54 3.51
CA ILE A 40 17.07 -7.95 3.52
C ILE A 40 17.45 -8.63 2.21
N PHE A 41 17.15 -8.00 1.09
CA PHE A 41 17.47 -8.51 -0.25
C PHE A 41 18.96 -8.76 -0.46
N LYS A 42 19.82 -7.86 0.02
CA LYS A 42 21.27 -7.97 -0.19
C LYS A 42 21.91 -9.09 0.63
N VAL A 43 21.46 -9.30 1.88
CA VAL A 43 22.19 -10.13 2.85
C VAL A 43 21.65 -11.55 2.93
N TYR A 44 20.34 -11.73 2.89
CA TYR A 44 19.73 -13.01 3.26
C TYR A 44 19.51 -13.94 2.07
N ASP A 45 19.46 -15.25 2.37
CA ASP A 45 19.03 -16.31 1.47
C ASP A 45 17.52 -16.23 1.15
N GLU A 46 17.07 -17.03 0.20
CA GLU A 46 15.71 -16.97 -0.34
C GLU A 46 14.63 -17.07 0.74
N GLN A 47 14.70 -18.09 1.59
CA GLN A 47 13.69 -18.37 2.60
C GLN A 47 13.67 -17.32 3.70
N THR A 48 14.83 -16.96 4.21
CA THR A 48 14.99 -15.91 5.23
C THR A 48 14.53 -14.56 4.69
N GLN A 49 14.85 -14.26 3.44
CA GLN A 49 14.40 -13.04 2.76
C GLN A 49 12.87 -12.97 2.69
N ILE A 50 12.18 -14.07 2.30
CA ILE A 50 10.72 -14.12 2.25
C ILE A 50 10.13 -13.92 3.65
N ILE A 51 10.65 -14.61 4.66
CA ILE A 51 10.17 -14.51 6.05
C ILE A 51 10.32 -13.08 6.57
N LEU A 52 11.49 -12.47 6.44
CA LEU A 52 11.77 -11.13 6.95
C LEU A 52 10.99 -10.05 6.17
N THR A 53 10.89 -10.16 4.85
CA THR A 53 10.08 -9.24 4.03
C THR A 53 8.60 -9.35 4.39
N THR A 54 8.12 -10.57 4.64
CA THR A 54 6.76 -10.85 5.10
C THR A 54 6.52 -10.23 6.48
N LEU A 55 7.50 -10.34 7.39
CA LEU A 55 7.43 -9.74 8.72
C LEU A 55 7.39 -8.21 8.66
N VAL A 56 8.23 -7.56 7.85
CA VAL A 56 8.20 -6.10 7.61
C VAL A 56 6.79 -5.67 7.16
N ASN A 57 6.25 -6.34 6.15
CA ASN A 57 4.92 -6.03 5.64
C ASN A 57 3.83 -6.29 6.70
N GLY A 58 3.96 -7.36 7.49
CA GLY A 58 3.07 -7.67 8.61
C GLY A 58 3.09 -6.61 9.71
N LEU A 59 4.28 -6.11 10.09
CA LEU A 59 4.44 -5.02 11.06
C LEU A 59 3.75 -3.73 10.59
N ILE A 60 3.70 -3.48 9.28
CA ILE A 60 2.98 -2.32 8.73
C ILE A 60 1.47 -2.51 8.82
N LEU A 61 0.95 -3.71 8.58
CA LEU A 61 -0.50 -3.98 8.58
C LEU A 61 -1.08 -4.10 10.00
N LEU A 62 -0.31 -4.61 10.94
CA LEU A 62 -0.76 -4.90 12.31
C LEU A 62 -1.38 -3.68 13.03
N PRO A 63 -0.78 -2.48 13.03
CA PRO A 63 -1.38 -1.32 13.67
C PRO A 63 -2.72 -0.91 13.07
N PHE A 64 -2.92 -1.04 11.76
CA PHE A 64 -4.19 -0.72 11.11
C PHE A 64 -5.32 -1.68 11.53
N ILE A 65 -4.99 -2.91 11.93
CA ILE A 65 -5.95 -3.88 12.44
C ILE A 65 -6.25 -3.61 13.91
N VAL A 66 -5.19 -3.43 14.73
CA VAL A 66 -5.30 -3.30 16.19
C VAL A 66 -5.90 -1.94 16.59
N PHE A 67 -5.42 -0.85 16.00
CA PHE A 67 -5.83 0.51 16.37
C PHE A 67 -7.02 1.03 15.56
N PHE A 68 -7.65 0.22 14.71
CA PHE A 68 -8.80 0.61 13.90
C PHE A 68 -9.87 1.39 14.67
N THR A 69 -10.34 0.87 15.80
CA THR A 69 -11.38 1.49 16.61
C THR A 69 -10.89 2.76 17.30
N VAL A 70 -9.66 2.74 17.81
CA VAL A 70 -9.07 3.87 18.55
C VAL A 70 -8.78 5.04 17.60
N SER A 71 -8.17 4.78 16.45
CA SER A 71 -7.83 5.81 15.46
C SER A 71 -9.07 6.47 14.88
N GLY A 72 -10.14 5.70 14.62
CA GLY A 72 -11.42 6.23 14.19
C GLY A 72 -12.03 7.17 15.25
N HIS A 73 -12.04 6.73 16.52
CA HIS A 73 -12.56 7.55 17.61
C HIS A 73 -11.76 8.84 17.82
N LEU A 74 -10.43 8.77 17.80
CA LEU A 74 -9.58 9.98 17.89
C LEU A 74 -9.93 10.96 16.76
N SER A 75 -10.08 10.44 15.54
CA SER A 75 -10.47 11.25 14.40
C SER A 75 -11.84 11.92 14.56
N ASP A 76 -12.80 11.28 15.24
CA ASP A 76 -14.14 11.86 15.48
C ASP A 76 -14.17 12.82 16.65
N ARG A 77 -13.25 12.67 17.60
CA ARG A 77 -13.20 13.47 18.83
C ARG A 77 -12.35 14.73 18.70
N PHE A 78 -11.30 14.72 17.90
CA PHE A 78 -10.37 15.82 17.73
C PHE A 78 -10.43 16.39 16.31
N ALA A 79 -10.04 17.67 16.17
CA ALA A 79 -9.90 18.26 14.85
C ALA A 79 -8.86 17.51 14.01
N LYS A 80 -9.18 17.22 12.76
CA LYS A 80 -8.31 16.44 11.87
C LYS A 80 -6.91 17.05 11.74
N PRO A 81 -6.76 18.39 11.55
CA PRO A 81 -5.43 19.02 11.53
C PRO A 81 -4.63 18.80 12.81
N THR A 82 -5.26 18.72 13.99
CA THR A 82 -4.57 18.45 15.25
C THR A 82 -3.96 17.04 15.24
N ILE A 83 -4.72 16.02 14.82
CA ILE A 83 -4.22 14.66 14.73
C ILE A 83 -3.07 14.59 13.72
N MET A 84 -3.22 15.23 12.56
CA MET A 84 -2.18 15.27 11.53
C MET A 84 -0.89 15.91 12.04
N ARG A 85 -0.98 17.02 12.79
CA ARG A 85 0.19 17.70 13.39
C ARG A 85 0.92 16.83 14.42
N TRP A 86 0.18 16.21 15.34
CA TRP A 86 0.78 15.30 16.32
C TRP A 86 1.38 14.07 15.68
N SER A 87 0.70 13.47 14.71
CA SER A 87 1.23 12.33 13.96
C SER A 87 2.52 12.69 13.23
N ALA A 88 2.56 13.84 12.52
CA ALA A 88 3.77 14.30 11.83
C ALA A 88 4.91 14.65 12.83
N PHE A 89 4.59 15.22 14.00
CA PHE A 89 5.58 15.43 15.05
C PHE A 89 6.19 14.11 15.55
N PHE A 90 5.36 13.10 15.82
CA PHE A 90 5.87 11.78 16.19
C PHE A 90 6.67 11.12 15.07
N ALA A 91 6.33 11.35 13.80
CA ALA A 91 7.14 10.88 12.67
C ALA A 91 8.56 11.47 12.73
N VAL A 92 8.74 12.75 13.10
CA VAL A 92 10.08 13.34 13.30
C VAL A 92 10.85 12.59 14.38
N LEU A 93 10.22 12.30 15.53
CA LEU A 93 10.91 11.59 16.62
C LEU A 93 11.28 10.15 16.21
N ILE A 94 10.39 9.47 15.49
CA ILE A 94 10.62 8.11 15.00
C ILE A 94 11.75 8.10 13.96
N THR A 95 11.76 9.03 13.01
CA THR A 95 12.82 9.11 12.00
C THR A 95 14.18 9.51 12.60
N LEU A 96 14.22 10.30 13.67
CA LEU A 96 15.43 10.52 14.46
C LEU A 96 15.93 9.22 15.11
N GLY A 97 15.03 8.41 15.68
CA GLY A 97 15.36 7.11 16.24
C GLY A 97 15.88 6.14 15.17
N ILE A 98 15.25 6.11 13.98
CA ILE A 98 15.71 5.33 12.82
C ILE A 98 17.12 5.75 12.42
N THR A 99 17.35 7.07 12.28
CA THR A 99 18.65 7.62 11.89
C THR A 99 19.72 7.25 12.90
N TYR A 100 19.44 7.41 14.19
CA TYR A 100 20.35 6.99 15.26
C TYR A 100 20.67 5.50 15.16
N SER A 101 19.66 4.63 14.98
CA SER A 101 19.86 3.18 14.84
C SER A 101 20.73 2.84 13.61
N TYR A 102 20.59 3.57 12.50
CA TYR A 102 21.43 3.38 11.33
C TYR A 102 22.90 3.69 11.61
N TYR A 103 23.20 4.84 12.25
CA TYR A 103 24.57 5.21 12.59
C TYR A 103 25.23 4.29 13.61
N GLN A 104 24.45 3.65 14.49
CA GLN A 104 24.96 2.69 15.47
C GLN A 104 25.06 1.25 14.92
N GLY A 105 24.61 1.01 13.67
CA GLY A 105 24.56 -0.35 13.12
C GLY A 105 23.47 -1.23 13.76
N GLU A 106 22.51 -0.63 14.45
CA GLU A 106 21.48 -1.36 15.20
C GLU A 106 20.31 -1.76 14.28
N TYR A 107 20.56 -2.72 13.40
CA TYR A 107 19.59 -3.17 12.40
C TYR A 107 18.26 -3.65 13.02
N VAL A 108 18.31 -4.40 14.12
CA VAL A 108 17.11 -4.93 14.79
C VAL A 108 16.19 -3.80 15.29
N TRP A 109 16.79 -2.73 15.87
CA TRP A 109 16.03 -1.56 16.29
C TRP A 109 15.46 -0.81 15.09
N ALA A 110 16.27 -0.61 14.05
CA ALA A 110 15.79 -0.01 12.80
C ALA A 110 14.61 -0.79 12.21
N PHE A 111 14.72 -2.11 12.17
CA PHE A 111 13.62 -2.99 11.76
C PHE A 111 12.37 -2.81 12.64
N GLY A 112 12.54 -2.74 13.96
CA GLY A 112 11.45 -2.51 14.93
C GLY A 112 10.76 -1.16 14.76
N PHE A 113 11.47 -0.12 14.35
CA PHE A 113 10.89 1.20 14.06
C PHE A 113 9.85 1.17 12.93
N THR A 114 9.87 0.14 12.07
CA THR A 114 8.79 -0.09 11.09
C THR A 114 7.41 -0.19 11.75
N LEU A 115 7.31 -0.83 12.92
CA LEU A 115 6.05 -0.91 13.67
C LEU A 115 5.63 0.47 14.21
N LEU A 116 6.57 1.29 14.67
CA LEU A 116 6.25 2.60 15.24
C LEU A 116 5.79 3.58 14.16
N ILE A 117 6.46 3.62 13.00
CA ILE A 117 6.05 4.47 11.89
C ILE A 117 4.69 4.03 11.32
N ALA A 118 4.44 2.72 11.25
CA ALA A 118 3.13 2.18 10.85
C ALA A 118 2.02 2.49 11.88
N THR A 119 2.35 2.52 13.18
CA THR A 119 1.41 2.89 14.24
C THR A 119 1.00 4.36 14.12
N GLN A 120 1.97 5.25 13.88
CA GLN A 120 1.71 6.65 13.59
C GLN A 120 0.79 6.80 12.37
N SER A 121 1.09 6.11 11.26
CA SER A 121 0.30 6.14 10.04
C SER A 121 -1.10 5.56 10.21
N ALA A 122 -1.29 4.54 11.05
CA ALA A 122 -2.60 3.99 11.38
C ALA A 122 -3.49 5.00 12.14
N ILE A 123 -2.91 5.80 13.04
CA ILE A 123 -3.62 6.87 13.76
C ILE A 123 -3.94 8.05 12.83
N TYR A 124 -3.00 8.39 11.94
CA TYR A 124 -3.13 9.46 10.97
C TYR A 124 -4.23 9.20 9.92
N SER A 125 -4.38 7.95 9.48
CA SER A 125 -5.18 7.57 8.32
C SER A 125 -6.66 8.02 8.37
N PRO A 126 -7.44 7.86 9.46
CA PRO A 126 -8.82 8.34 9.50
C PRO A 126 -8.94 9.86 9.44
N ALA A 127 -8.00 10.58 10.05
CA ALA A 127 -7.95 12.05 9.99
C ALA A 127 -7.68 12.53 8.56
N LYS A 128 -6.74 11.88 7.86
CA LYS A 128 -6.44 12.08 6.45
C LYS A 128 -7.71 12.07 5.59
N TYR A 129 -8.46 11.00 5.62
CA TYR A 129 -9.67 10.88 4.79
C TYR A 129 -10.85 11.75 5.30
N GLY A 130 -10.96 11.95 6.61
CA GLY A 130 -11.98 12.81 7.20
C GLY A 130 -11.84 14.28 6.80
N TYR A 131 -10.61 14.78 6.68
CA TYR A 131 -10.33 16.17 6.31
C TYR A 131 -10.82 16.55 4.92
N ILE A 132 -10.85 15.62 3.96
CA ILE A 132 -11.36 15.88 2.60
C ILE A 132 -12.77 16.47 2.63
N LYS A 133 -13.66 15.87 3.46
CA LYS A 133 -15.03 16.32 3.61
C LYS A 133 -15.13 17.70 4.28
N GLU A 134 -14.25 17.97 5.26
CA GLU A 134 -14.22 19.27 5.96
C GLU A 134 -13.75 20.38 5.02
N CYS A 135 -12.70 20.11 4.21
CA CYS A 135 -12.13 21.10 3.30
C CYS A 135 -12.97 21.35 2.06
N LEU A 136 -13.42 20.28 1.36
CA LEU A 136 -14.09 20.38 0.06
C LEU A 136 -15.63 20.22 0.13
N GLY A 137 -16.17 19.86 1.30
CA GLY A 137 -17.60 19.58 1.47
C GLY A 137 -18.06 18.29 0.77
N LYS A 138 -19.35 17.98 0.89
CA LYS A 138 -19.94 16.75 0.30
C LYS A 138 -19.79 16.68 -1.22
N LYS A 139 -19.92 17.81 -1.93
CA LYS A 139 -19.83 17.86 -3.41
C LYS A 139 -18.42 17.62 -3.93
N GLY A 140 -17.39 18.02 -3.18
CA GLY A 140 -15.99 17.82 -3.53
C GLY A 140 -15.37 16.49 -3.09
N LEU A 141 -16.11 15.66 -2.35
CA LEU A 141 -15.58 14.45 -1.72
C LEU A 141 -15.00 13.43 -2.73
N SER A 142 -15.71 13.19 -3.84
CA SER A 142 -15.27 12.25 -4.87
C SER A 142 -13.97 12.72 -5.54
N VAL A 143 -13.91 13.99 -5.91
CA VAL A 143 -12.73 14.61 -6.52
C VAL A 143 -11.57 14.65 -5.54
N GLY A 144 -11.83 15.01 -4.27
CA GLY A 144 -10.81 15.02 -3.22
C GLY A 144 -10.20 13.63 -2.98
N ASN A 145 -11.03 12.59 -2.91
CA ASN A 145 -10.54 11.21 -2.79
C ASN A 145 -9.69 10.78 -4.00
N ALA A 146 -10.08 11.18 -5.22
CA ALA A 146 -9.30 10.90 -6.42
C ALA A 146 -7.91 11.54 -6.36
N TYR A 147 -7.81 12.83 -5.95
CA TYR A 147 -6.52 13.50 -5.76
C TYR A 147 -5.68 12.83 -4.67
N VAL A 148 -6.27 12.47 -3.53
CA VAL A 148 -5.55 11.78 -2.44
C VAL A 148 -5.02 10.43 -2.90
N MET A 149 -5.80 9.67 -3.66
CA MET A 149 -5.35 8.39 -4.23
C MET A 149 -4.21 8.62 -5.24
N ALA A 150 -4.36 9.55 -6.18
CA ALA A 150 -3.36 9.85 -7.17
C ALA A 150 -2.03 10.28 -6.53
N ILE A 151 -2.05 11.22 -5.58
CA ILE A 151 -0.83 11.71 -4.91
C ILE A 151 -0.18 10.62 -4.06
N THR A 152 -0.97 9.76 -3.41
CA THR A 152 -0.45 8.63 -2.64
C THR A 152 0.24 7.61 -3.54
N LEU A 153 -0.38 7.22 -4.66
CA LEU A 153 0.24 6.29 -5.63
C LEU A 153 1.50 6.88 -6.27
N THR A 154 1.49 8.18 -6.60
CA THR A 154 2.67 8.88 -7.11
C THR A 154 3.79 8.90 -6.08
N SER A 155 3.47 9.17 -4.81
CA SER A 155 4.45 9.14 -3.72
C SER A 155 5.06 7.74 -3.53
N ILE A 156 4.24 6.69 -3.60
CA ILE A 156 4.70 5.30 -3.50
C ILE A 156 5.61 4.98 -4.70
N LEU A 157 5.20 5.30 -5.91
CA LEU A 157 5.99 5.04 -7.11
C LEU A 157 7.36 5.73 -7.05
N LEU A 158 7.36 7.03 -6.81
CA LEU A 158 8.59 7.83 -6.75
C LEU A 158 9.47 7.42 -5.57
N GLY A 159 8.89 7.19 -4.39
CA GLY A 159 9.62 6.77 -3.20
C GLY A 159 10.29 5.42 -3.37
N THR A 160 9.58 4.45 -3.96
CA THR A 160 10.14 3.10 -4.22
C THR A 160 11.40 3.18 -5.08
N VAL A 161 11.33 3.90 -6.21
CA VAL A 161 12.47 4.02 -7.13
C VAL A 161 13.57 4.88 -6.52
N PHE A 162 13.22 6.03 -5.95
CA PHE A 162 14.18 6.99 -5.41
C PHE A 162 15.00 6.44 -4.24
N PHE A 163 14.36 5.82 -3.25
CA PHE A 163 15.07 5.26 -2.10
C PHE A 163 15.86 4.00 -2.47
N SER A 164 15.39 3.22 -3.46
CA SER A 164 16.18 2.09 -3.97
C SER A 164 17.41 2.58 -4.75
N TYR A 165 17.28 3.65 -5.52
CA TYR A 165 18.42 4.28 -6.20
C TYR A 165 19.45 4.82 -5.19
N LEU A 166 19.01 5.58 -4.18
CA LEU A 166 19.90 6.06 -3.13
C LEU A 166 20.58 4.91 -2.39
N PHE A 167 19.85 3.85 -2.08
CA PHE A 167 20.38 2.65 -1.43
C PHE A 167 21.54 2.07 -2.24
N GLU A 168 21.40 1.91 -3.55
CA GLU A 168 22.47 1.41 -4.40
C GLU A 168 23.66 2.39 -4.49
N VAL A 169 23.40 3.69 -4.62
CA VAL A 169 24.46 4.70 -4.65
C VAL A 169 25.34 4.67 -3.39
N TYR A 170 24.73 4.49 -2.21
CA TYR A 170 25.50 4.42 -0.97
C TYR A 170 26.23 3.09 -0.79
N LEU A 171 25.80 2.01 -1.44
CA LEU A 171 26.45 0.71 -1.41
C LEU A 171 27.46 0.52 -2.53
N ASP A 172 27.50 1.41 -3.52
CA ASP A 172 28.42 1.28 -4.65
C ASP A 172 29.87 1.22 -4.18
N SER A 173 30.58 0.21 -4.68
CA SER A 173 32.00 -0.03 -4.35
C SER A 173 32.31 -0.26 -2.85
N GLN A 174 31.28 -0.45 -2.00
CA GLN A 174 31.46 -0.72 -0.58
C GLN A 174 31.46 -2.22 -0.29
N GLN A 175 32.22 -2.63 0.72
CA GLN A 175 32.21 -3.99 1.25
C GLN A 175 31.25 -4.07 2.43
N TYR A 176 30.37 -5.05 2.41
CA TYR A 176 29.42 -5.36 3.49
C TYR A 176 29.19 -6.87 3.55
N SER A 177 28.98 -7.39 4.73
CA SER A 177 28.70 -8.80 4.96
C SER A 177 27.43 -9.02 5.79
N THR A 178 27.07 -8.03 6.58
CA THR A 178 25.96 -8.09 7.54
C THR A 178 24.94 -6.98 7.28
N PRO A 179 23.71 -7.12 7.77
CA PRO A 179 22.73 -6.02 7.69
C PRO A 179 23.19 -4.79 8.48
N GLU A 180 23.94 -4.96 9.56
CA GLU A 180 24.55 -3.91 10.38
C GLU A 180 25.49 -3.05 9.55
N ASP A 181 26.35 -3.66 8.72
CA ASP A 181 27.26 -2.94 7.82
C ASP A 181 26.46 -2.06 6.85
N ILE A 182 25.41 -2.63 6.26
CA ILE A 182 24.57 -1.90 5.29
C ILE A 182 23.89 -0.69 5.92
N VAL A 183 23.27 -0.84 7.12
CA VAL A 183 22.57 0.28 7.73
C VAL A 183 23.51 1.42 8.13
N ILE A 184 24.77 1.13 8.47
CA ILE A 184 25.81 2.15 8.70
C ILE A 184 26.12 2.90 7.39
N LEU A 185 26.32 2.18 6.30
CA LEU A 185 26.64 2.78 5.00
C LEU A 185 25.53 3.71 4.49
N ILE A 186 24.28 3.32 4.70
CA ILE A 186 23.11 4.11 4.26
C ILE A 186 22.62 5.11 5.32
N ALA A 187 23.28 5.23 6.47
CA ALA A 187 22.87 6.10 7.57
C ALA A 187 22.58 7.56 7.15
N PRO A 188 23.29 8.18 6.17
CA PRO A 188 22.96 9.51 5.68
C PRO A 188 21.54 9.63 5.12
N VAL A 189 20.93 8.56 4.59
CA VAL A 189 19.53 8.53 4.13
C VAL A 189 18.57 8.82 5.29
N GLY A 190 18.93 8.43 6.51
CA GLY A 190 18.16 8.74 7.73
C GLY A 190 17.93 10.23 7.92
N TRP A 191 18.96 11.07 7.71
CA TRP A 191 18.81 12.53 7.81
C TRP A 191 17.86 13.11 6.78
N MET A 192 17.76 12.50 5.60
CA MET A 192 16.79 12.89 4.62
C MET A 192 15.35 12.55 5.07
N LEU A 193 15.15 11.38 5.69
CA LEU A 193 13.86 11.02 6.29
C LEU A 193 13.47 12.03 7.39
N VAL A 194 14.42 12.42 8.25
CA VAL A 194 14.20 13.44 9.29
C VAL A 194 13.83 14.78 8.66
N ALA A 195 14.61 15.26 7.69
CA ALA A 195 14.35 16.54 7.03
C ALA A 195 12.95 16.58 6.38
N LEU A 196 12.57 15.53 5.68
CA LEU A 196 11.25 15.40 5.08
C LEU A 196 10.14 15.35 6.13
N SER A 197 10.33 14.62 7.23
CA SER A 197 9.37 14.59 8.35
C SER A 197 9.20 15.95 9.00
N VAL A 198 10.28 16.73 9.15
CA VAL A 198 10.22 18.11 9.66
C VAL A 198 9.45 19.01 8.69
N ILE A 199 9.72 18.91 7.38
CA ILE A 199 8.98 19.64 6.35
C ILE A 199 7.50 19.26 6.38
N GLU A 200 7.18 17.97 6.52
CA GLU A 200 5.81 17.50 6.69
C GLU A 200 5.15 18.16 7.90
N TRP A 201 5.80 18.05 9.06
CA TRP A 201 5.28 18.62 10.31
C TRP A 201 5.04 20.12 10.21
N LEU A 202 6.01 20.90 9.69
CA LEU A 202 5.85 22.33 9.48
C LEU A 202 4.73 22.63 8.47
N SER A 203 4.61 21.85 7.40
CA SER A 203 3.56 22.02 6.39
C SER A 203 2.15 21.78 6.96
N THR A 204 2.01 20.95 8.01
CA THR A 204 0.70 20.73 8.67
C THR A 204 0.12 21.99 9.30
N PHE A 205 0.95 22.99 9.65
CA PHE A 205 0.47 24.27 10.20
C PHE A 205 -0.26 25.13 9.15
N GLY A 206 -0.01 24.87 7.86
CA GLY A 206 -0.78 25.45 6.75
C GLY A 206 -2.15 24.79 6.53
N ILE A 207 -2.43 23.67 7.19
CA ILE A 207 -3.73 23.01 7.13
C ILE A 207 -4.71 23.74 8.05
N ARG A 208 -5.79 24.27 7.46
CA ARG A 208 -6.77 25.09 8.19
C ARG A 208 -7.75 24.23 8.98
N PHE A 209 -8.16 24.74 10.14
CA PHE A 209 -9.27 24.17 10.91
C PHE A 209 -10.59 24.61 10.31
N TYR A 210 -11.52 23.65 10.16
CA TYR A 210 -12.90 23.93 9.81
C TYR A 210 -13.80 23.59 11.00
N GLU A 211 -14.89 24.35 11.17
CA GLU A 211 -15.88 24.06 12.21
C GLU A 211 -16.54 22.71 11.92
N THR A 212 -16.33 21.76 12.81
CA THR A 212 -16.93 20.43 12.76
C THR A 212 -17.53 20.08 14.11
N LYS A 213 -18.63 19.34 14.07
CA LYS A 213 -19.22 18.78 15.29
C LYS A 213 -18.37 17.60 15.74
N PHE A 214 -17.76 17.72 16.92
CA PHE A 214 -17.00 16.63 17.52
C PHE A 214 -17.95 15.63 18.20
N SER A 215 -17.60 14.35 18.14
CA SER A 215 -18.32 13.31 18.84
C SER A 215 -18.03 13.41 20.35
N SER A 216 -19.10 13.46 21.16
CA SER A 216 -19.02 13.35 22.62
C SER A 216 -19.00 11.89 23.09
N ALA A 217 -19.08 10.91 22.17
CA ALA A 217 -19.11 9.51 22.50
C ALA A 217 -17.83 9.08 23.25
N ARG A 218 -18.00 8.34 24.34
CA ARG A 218 -16.87 7.76 25.09
C ARG A 218 -16.68 6.31 24.62
N LEU A 219 -15.43 5.96 24.28
CA LEU A 219 -15.07 4.55 24.06
C LEU A 219 -15.06 3.80 25.40
N SER A 220 -15.66 2.63 25.39
CA SER A 220 -15.54 1.68 26.49
C SER A 220 -14.40 0.72 26.15
N VAL A 221 -13.34 0.72 26.96
CA VAL A 221 -12.18 -0.17 26.78
C VAL A 221 -12.62 -1.63 26.78
N ASN A 222 -13.53 -2.02 27.68
CA ASN A 222 -14.09 -3.39 27.71
C ASN A 222 -14.76 -3.77 26.40
N LYS A 223 -15.51 -2.87 25.77
CA LYS A 223 -16.16 -3.13 24.48
C LYS A 223 -15.15 -3.21 23.32
N ILE A 224 -14.01 -2.52 23.40
CA ILE A 224 -12.92 -2.66 22.42
C ILE A 224 -12.29 -4.05 22.58
N ILE A 225 -11.90 -4.43 23.78
CA ILE A 225 -11.25 -5.73 24.06
C ILE A 225 -12.17 -6.88 23.69
N MET A 226 -13.47 -6.77 23.96
CA MET A 226 -14.47 -7.78 23.57
C MET A 226 -14.80 -7.78 22.06
N GLY A 227 -14.18 -6.93 21.25
CA GLY A 227 -14.41 -6.85 19.82
C GLY A 227 -15.82 -6.37 19.42
N TYR A 228 -16.60 -5.81 20.35
CA TYR A 228 -18.00 -5.41 20.12
C TYR A 228 -18.16 -4.47 18.90
N TYR A 229 -17.30 -3.46 18.81
CA TYR A 229 -17.34 -2.50 17.71
C TYR A 229 -17.03 -3.16 16.37
N LEU A 230 -16.08 -4.11 16.35
CA LEU A 230 -15.70 -4.86 15.17
C LEU A 230 -16.83 -5.79 14.70
N ILE A 231 -17.38 -6.60 15.61
CA ILE A 231 -18.47 -7.54 15.30
C ILE A 231 -19.69 -6.77 14.75
N ARG A 232 -20.03 -5.64 15.37
CA ARG A 232 -21.13 -4.78 14.90
C ARG A 232 -20.88 -4.26 13.47
N ASN A 233 -19.65 -3.82 13.17
CA ASN A 233 -19.30 -3.38 11.83
C ASN A 233 -19.35 -4.53 10.82
N LEU A 234 -18.79 -5.70 11.13
CA LEU A 234 -18.82 -6.88 10.24
C LEU A 234 -20.26 -7.33 9.94
N SER A 235 -21.15 -7.31 10.93
CA SER A 235 -22.57 -7.60 10.73
C SER A 235 -23.23 -6.63 9.74
N LEU A 236 -22.90 -5.34 9.85
CA LEU A 236 -23.38 -4.32 8.93
C LEU A 236 -22.91 -4.56 7.48
N LEU A 237 -21.65 -4.97 7.30
CA LEU A 237 -21.09 -5.23 5.97
C LEU A 237 -21.75 -6.43 5.28
N ARG A 238 -22.15 -7.44 6.04
CA ARG A 238 -22.80 -8.66 5.54
C ARG A 238 -24.28 -8.45 5.17
N SER A 239 -24.90 -7.36 5.57
CA SER A 239 -26.33 -7.10 5.32
C SER A 239 -26.66 -6.95 3.83
N ASN A 240 -25.72 -6.44 3.02
CA ASN A 240 -25.87 -6.33 1.57
C ASN A 240 -24.85 -7.23 0.86
N LYS A 241 -25.35 -8.24 0.12
CA LYS A 241 -24.52 -9.23 -0.57
C LYS A 241 -23.59 -8.61 -1.62
N VAL A 242 -24.06 -7.63 -2.41
CA VAL A 242 -23.24 -6.96 -3.43
C VAL A 242 -22.09 -6.22 -2.77
N THR A 243 -22.35 -5.46 -1.71
CA THR A 243 -21.33 -4.78 -0.90
C THR A 243 -20.34 -5.77 -0.32
N TRP A 244 -20.82 -6.86 0.28
CA TRP A 244 -19.96 -7.87 0.92
C TRP A 244 -18.99 -8.54 -0.07
N TYR A 245 -19.50 -9.04 -1.22
CA TYR A 245 -18.64 -9.68 -2.21
C TYR A 245 -17.71 -8.70 -2.93
N SER A 246 -18.13 -7.44 -3.10
CA SER A 246 -17.23 -6.39 -3.60
C SER A 246 -16.09 -6.08 -2.63
N ILE A 247 -16.34 -6.09 -1.32
CA ILE A 247 -15.31 -5.96 -0.29
C ILE A 247 -14.35 -7.15 -0.36
N LEU A 248 -14.88 -8.38 -0.43
CA LEU A 248 -14.03 -9.57 -0.55
C LEU A 248 -13.18 -9.55 -1.83
N GLY A 249 -13.72 -9.10 -2.97
CA GLY A 249 -12.98 -8.97 -4.21
C GLY A 249 -11.81 -7.99 -4.10
N THR A 250 -12.03 -6.82 -3.48
CA THR A 250 -10.93 -5.87 -3.22
C THR A 250 -9.93 -6.42 -2.21
N ALA A 251 -10.38 -7.14 -1.19
CA ALA A 251 -9.51 -7.74 -0.18
C ALA A 251 -8.64 -8.86 -0.77
N MET A 252 -9.20 -9.70 -1.64
CA MET A 252 -8.46 -10.74 -2.38
C MET A 252 -7.35 -10.13 -3.22
N PHE A 253 -7.65 -9.08 -4.01
CA PHE A 253 -6.63 -8.40 -4.78
C PHE A 253 -5.47 -7.92 -3.91
N TRP A 254 -5.78 -7.21 -2.82
CA TRP A 254 -4.74 -6.69 -1.94
C TRP A 254 -3.92 -7.79 -1.27
N ALA A 255 -4.55 -8.90 -0.89
CA ALA A 255 -3.86 -10.05 -0.30
C ALA A 255 -2.89 -10.71 -1.29
N ILE A 256 -3.34 -10.94 -2.54
CA ILE A 256 -2.52 -11.51 -3.62
C ILE A 256 -1.34 -10.58 -3.95
N SER A 257 -1.60 -9.27 -4.05
CA SER A 257 -0.56 -8.26 -4.32
C SER A 257 0.46 -8.19 -3.17
N GLN A 258 0.00 -8.25 -1.93
CA GLN A 258 0.88 -8.20 -0.76
C GLN A 258 1.79 -9.42 -0.70
N ASN A 259 1.28 -10.60 -1.07
CA ASN A 259 2.07 -11.81 -1.19
C ASN A 259 3.10 -11.70 -2.32
N LEU A 260 2.71 -11.17 -3.48
CA LEU A 260 3.64 -10.92 -4.59
C LEU A 260 4.78 -9.99 -4.15
N ILE A 261 4.47 -8.87 -3.49
CA ILE A 261 5.48 -7.92 -2.98
C ILE A 261 6.44 -8.60 -1.97
N ALA A 262 5.96 -9.56 -1.17
CA ALA A 262 6.78 -10.25 -0.20
C ALA A 262 7.70 -11.31 -0.83
N VAL A 263 7.23 -12.03 -1.85
CA VAL A 263 7.93 -13.19 -2.43
C VAL A 263 8.75 -12.83 -3.66
N PHE A 264 8.26 -11.89 -4.49
CA PHE A 264 8.91 -11.55 -5.76
C PHE A 264 10.38 -11.13 -5.63
N PRO A 265 10.82 -10.34 -4.63
CA PRO A 265 12.23 -9.99 -4.51
C PRO A 265 13.15 -11.21 -4.37
N ALA A 266 12.76 -12.21 -3.57
CA ALA A 266 13.52 -13.45 -3.42
C ALA A 266 13.51 -14.28 -4.72
N HIS A 267 12.34 -14.40 -5.35
CA HIS A 267 12.18 -15.06 -6.64
C HIS A 267 13.02 -14.40 -7.74
N ALA A 268 13.05 -13.08 -7.79
CA ALA A 268 13.83 -12.32 -8.75
C ALA A 268 15.34 -12.53 -8.57
N LYS A 269 15.81 -12.61 -7.32
CA LYS A 269 17.21 -12.86 -7.00
C LYS A 269 17.65 -14.25 -7.42
N VAL A 270 16.87 -15.27 -7.08
CA VAL A 270 17.25 -16.68 -7.28
C VAL A 270 16.94 -17.18 -8.69
N ASN A 271 15.72 -16.93 -9.18
CA ASN A 271 15.22 -17.51 -10.43
C ASN A 271 15.47 -16.62 -11.66
N LEU A 272 15.54 -15.28 -11.48
CA LEU A 272 15.81 -14.35 -12.59
C LEU A 272 17.23 -13.79 -12.57
N GLY A 273 18.06 -14.13 -11.57
CA GLY A 273 19.45 -13.68 -11.45
C GLY A 273 19.61 -12.18 -11.17
N ILE A 274 18.55 -11.48 -10.74
CA ILE A 274 18.58 -10.04 -10.49
C ILE A 274 19.29 -9.75 -9.16
N GLN A 275 20.43 -9.06 -9.21
CA GLN A 275 21.20 -8.70 -8.01
C GLN A 275 20.97 -7.25 -7.55
N SER A 276 20.26 -6.46 -8.34
CA SER A 276 19.95 -5.06 -8.05
C SER A 276 18.60 -4.92 -7.38
N PRO A 277 18.53 -4.46 -6.11
CA PRO A 277 17.26 -4.10 -5.46
C PRO A 277 16.50 -3.02 -6.23
N LEU A 278 17.20 -2.04 -6.82
CA LEU A 278 16.58 -1.00 -7.64
C LEU A 278 15.80 -1.62 -8.82
N MET A 279 16.37 -2.59 -9.51
CA MET A 279 15.71 -3.26 -10.63
C MET A 279 14.46 -4.01 -10.16
N VAL A 280 14.55 -4.76 -9.06
CA VAL A 280 13.41 -5.46 -8.47
C VAL A 280 12.29 -4.49 -8.09
N GLN A 281 12.64 -3.41 -7.40
CA GLN A 281 11.66 -2.41 -6.97
C GLN A 281 11.08 -1.63 -8.17
N ALA A 282 11.87 -1.35 -9.20
CA ALA A 282 11.39 -0.73 -10.44
C ALA A 282 10.38 -1.65 -11.17
N MET A 283 10.64 -2.96 -11.23
CA MET A 283 9.68 -3.92 -11.79
C MET A 283 8.37 -3.93 -10.99
N LEU A 284 8.43 -4.00 -9.65
CA LEU A 284 7.23 -3.92 -8.81
C LEU A 284 6.49 -2.59 -8.99
N ALA A 285 7.22 -1.48 -9.19
CA ALA A 285 6.64 -0.16 -9.44
C ALA A 285 5.84 -0.10 -10.75
N LEU A 286 6.14 -0.95 -11.75
CA LEU A 286 5.33 -1.06 -12.98
C LEU A 286 3.89 -1.48 -12.67
N SER A 287 3.66 -2.28 -11.61
CA SER A 287 2.29 -2.61 -11.20
C SER A 287 1.49 -1.38 -10.79
N ILE A 288 2.12 -0.39 -10.16
CA ILE A 288 1.46 0.87 -9.76
C ILE A 288 1.06 1.67 -11.00
N VAL A 289 1.94 1.74 -12.00
CA VAL A 289 1.64 2.36 -13.30
C VAL A 289 0.47 1.63 -13.97
N GLY A 290 0.49 0.31 -13.95
CA GLY A 290 -0.61 -0.52 -14.45
C GLY A 290 -1.93 -0.22 -13.73
N ILE A 291 -1.92 -0.13 -12.37
CA ILE A 291 -3.10 0.21 -11.56
C ILE A 291 -3.67 1.57 -11.99
N MET A 292 -2.82 2.59 -12.15
CA MET A 292 -3.27 3.93 -12.56
C MET A 292 -3.94 3.92 -13.94
N ILE A 293 -3.34 3.24 -14.91
CA ILE A 293 -3.90 3.14 -16.27
C ILE A 293 -5.19 2.30 -16.25
N GLY A 294 -5.20 1.17 -15.57
CA GLY A 294 -6.39 0.31 -15.44
C GLY A 294 -7.56 1.04 -14.76
N ALA A 295 -7.28 1.79 -13.70
CA ALA A 295 -8.27 2.62 -13.02
C ALA A 295 -8.85 3.72 -13.93
N TYR A 296 -7.99 4.40 -14.69
CA TYR A 296 -8.41 5.40 -15.67
C TYR A 296 -9.32 4.80 -16.75
N LEU A 297 -8.91 3.68 -17.34
CA LEU A 297 -9.69 2.98 -18.36
C LEU A 297 -11.06 2.52 -17.84
N SER A 298 -11.08 1.97 -16.62
CA SER A 298 -12.30 1.53 -15.96
C SER A 298 -13.22 2.71 -15.64
N GLY A 299 -12.67 3.80 -15.11
CA GLY A 299 -13.41 5.02 -14.82
C GLY A 299 -14.05 5.63 -16.06
N ARG A 300 -13.27 5.75 -17.15
CA ARG A 300 -13.76 6.28 -18.43
C ARG A 300 -14.88 5.43 -19.03
N ARG A 301 -14.81 4.10 -18.90
CA ARG A 301 -15.88 3.19 -19.38
C ARG A 301 -17.11 3.19 -18.49
N SER A 302 -17.02 3.66 -17.25
CA SER A 302 -18.09 3.62 -16.25
C SER A 302 -18.77 4.97 -15.99
N GLN A 303 -18.63 5.96 -16.90
CA GLN A 303 -19.16 7.33 -16.71
C GLN A 303 -20.67 7.38 -16.43
N ASN A 304 -21.47 6.51 -17.04
CA ASN A 304 -22.93 6.54 -16.93
C ASN A 304 -23.49 5.44 -16.00
N ALA A 305 -22.75 4.35 -15.75
CA ALA A 305 -23.14 3.25 -14.88
C ALA A 305 -21.91 2.39 -14.53
N VAL A 306 -21.96 1.73 -13.37
CA VAL A 306 -20.90 0.77 -12.98
C VAL A 306 -20.88 -0.41 -13.96
N LYS A 307 -19.80 -0.52 -14.72
CA LYS A 307 -19.63 -1.63 -15.66
C LYS A 307 -19.01 -2.85 -14.96
N VAL A 308 -19.86 -3.75 -14.53
CA VAL A 308 -19.46 -5.02 -13.87
C VAL A 308 -18.54 -5.86 -14.77
N GLY A 309 -18.65 -5.77 -16.10
CA GLY A 309 -17.72 -6.40 -17.04
C GLY A 309 -16.25 -6.07 -16.82
N ASN A 310 -15.92 -4.86 -16.35
CA ASN A 310 -14.55 -4.48 -15.99
C ASN A 310 -14.02 -5.28 -14.79
N ILE A 311 -14.90 -5.70 -13.86
CA ILE A 311 -14.52 -6.57 -12.73
C ILE A 311 -14.06 -7.92 -13.28
N TYR A 312 -14.82 -8.53 -14.19
CA TYR A 312 -14.46 -9.82 -14.77
C TYR A 312 -13.14 -9.74 -15.52
N ILE A 313 -12.99 -8.74 -16.42
CA ILE A 313 -11.75 -8.56 -17.20
C ILE A 313 -10.57 -8.36 -16.25
N GLY A 314 -10.69 -7.43 -15.30
CA GLY A 314 -9.60 -7.11 -14.37
C GLY A 314 -9.21 -8.28 -13.48
N SER A 315 -10.20 -8.99 -12.90
CA SER A 315 -9.94 -10.17 -12.09
C SER A 315 -9.33 -11.32 -12.90
N SER A 316 -9.75 -11.51 -14.16
CA SER A 316 -9.15 -12.52 -15.05
C SER A 316 -7.69 -12.17 -15.36
N LEU A 317 -7.36 -10.92 -15.62
CA LEU A 317 -5.96 -10.50 -15.82
C LEU A 317 -5.11 -10.77 -14.58
N ILE A 318 -5.61 -10.46 -13.37
CA ILE A 318 -4.90 -10.75 -12.11
C ILE A 318 -4.62 -12.25 -12.00
N VAL A 319 -5.62 -13.11 -12.27
CA VAL A 319 -5.49 -14.57 -12.19
C VAL A 319 -4.48 -15.08 -13.22
N ILE A 320 -4.58 -14.62 -14.47
CA ILE A 320 -3.69 -15.03 -15.56
C ILE A 320 -2.24 -14.66 -15.22
N CYS A 321 -1.98 -13.39 -14.85
CA CYS A 321 -0.64 -12.93 -14.53
C CYS A 321 -0.08 -13.62 -13.29
N SER A 322 -0.88 -13.81 -12.23
CA SER A 322 -0.44 -14.58 -11.06
C SER A 322 -0.04 -16.01 -11.41
N SER A 323 -0.70 -16.62 -12.43
CA SER A 323 -0.38 -17.98 -12.89
C SER A 323 0.81 -18.02 -13.85
N LEU A 324 1.01 -16.97 -14.65
CA LEU A 324 2.14 -16.86 -15.57
C LEU A 324 3.45 -16.58 -14.87
N MET A 325 3.45 -15.80 -13.80
CA MET A 325 4.66 -15.38 -13.08
C MET A 325 5.63 -16.54 -12.78
N PRO A 326 5.24 -17.63 -12.08
CA PRO A 326 6.15 -18.74 -11.84
C PRO A 326 6.49 -19.53 -13.12
N LEU A 327 5.62 -19.57 -14.12
CA LEU A 327 5.85 -20.29 -15.37
C LEU A 327 6.88 -19.58 -16.26
N LEU A 328 6.93 -18.27 -16.26
CA LEU A 328 7.88 -17.49 -17.05
C LEU A 328 9.33 -17.83 -16.67
N SER A 329 9.61 -17.98 -15.37
CA SER A 329 10.95 -18.29 -14.87
C SER A 329 11.47 -19.67 -15.28
N LEU A 330 10.59 -20.61 -15.66
CA LEU A 330 10.95 -21.94 -16.16
C LEU A 330 11.35 -21.94 -17.64
N SER A 331 11.11 -20.86 -18.38
CA SER A 331 11.35 -20.81 -19.81
C SER A 331 12.82 -20.55 -20.14
N SER A 332 13.56 -21.60 -20.45
CA SER A 332 14.93 -21.51 -20.96
C SER A 332 15.03 -20.72 -22.28
N ILE A 333 13.99 -20.74 -23.10
CA ILE A 333 13.93 -19.96 -24.34
C ILE A 333 13.94 -18.47 -24.03
N LEU A 334 13.10 -18.00 -23.10
CA LEU A 334 13.04 -16.60 -22.72
C LEU A 334 14.33 -16.14 -22.02
N ALA A 335 14.94 -17.01 -21.21
CA ALA A 335 16.19 -16.70 -20.51
C ALA A 335 17.40 -16.57 -21.45
N ASN A 336 17.44 -17.36 -22.53
CA ASN A 336 18.54 -17.38 -23.49
C ASN A 336 18.35 -16.43 -24.67
N THR A 337 17.17 -15.80 -24.82
CA THR A 337 16.90 -14.83 -25.87
C THR A 337 17.09 -13.41 -25.35
N THR A 338 17.84 -12.59 -26.08
CA THR A 338 18.02 -11.16 -25.79
C THR A 338 17.29 -10.31 -26.81
N VAL A 339 16.82 -9.16 -26.38
CA VAL A 339 16.11 -8.17 -27.22
C VAL A 339 16.78 -6.82 -27.03
N ASP A 340 17.03 -6.14 -28.15
CA ASP A 340 17.46 -4.74 -28.15
C ASP A 340 16.22 -3.84 -27.96
N ILE A 341 16.16 -3.16 -26.83
CA ILE A 341 15.08 -2.21 -26.49
C ILE A 341 15.60 -0.76 -26.46
N GLY A 342 16.77 -0.51 -27.11
CA GLY A 342 17.37 0.81 -27.19
C GLY A 342 18.15 1.22 -25.93
N LEU A 343 18.50 0.29 -25.06
CA LEU A 343 19.45 0.47 -23.95
C LEU A 343 20.89 0.19 -24.42
N THR A 344 21.86 0.50 -23.59
CA THR A 344 23.30 0.31 -23.88
C THR A 344 23.66 -1.15 -24.15
N GLU A 345 22.93 -2.09 -23.54
CA GLU A 345 23.10 -3.53 -23.72
C GLU A 345 21.74 -4.24 -23.97
N PRO A 346 21.74 -5.34 -24.76
CA PRO A 346 20.52 -6.13 -24.95
C PRO A 346 20.02 -6.74 -23.65
N VAL A 347 18.72 -6.72 -23.43
CA VAL A 347 18.07 -7.23 -22.23
C VAL A 347 17.50 -8.63 -22.49
N GLN A 348 17.57 -9.52 -21.50
CA GLN A 348 16.95 -10.84 -21.61
C GLN A 348 15.44 -10.70 -21.80
N LEU A 349 14.89 -11.42 -22.77
CA LEU A 349 13.45 -11.43 -23.07
C LEU A 349 12.61 -11.87 -21.86
N LEU A 350 13.17 -12.72 -20.99
CA LEU A 350 12.56 -13.14 -19.73
C LEU A 350 12.25 -11.94 -18.82
N LEU A 351 13.21 -11.02 -18.66
CA LEU A 351 13.01 -9.85 -17.79
C LEU A 351 11.94 -8.91 -18.35
N VAL A 352 11.91 -8.75 -19.68
CA VAL A 352 10.87 -7.96 -20.36
C VAL A 352 9.49 -8.61 -20.19
N ALA A 353 9.40 -9.94 -20.30
CA ALA A 353 8.15 -10.69 -20.11
C ALA A 353 7.63 -10.58 -18.68
N VAL A 354 8.50 -10.72 -17.69
CA VAL A 354 8.14 -10.57 -16.26
C VAL A 354 7.72 -9.13 -15.95
N ALA A 355 8.43 -8.14 -16.48
CA ALA A 355 8.06 -6.72 -16.32
C ALA A 355 6.67 -6.42 -16.94
N ALA A 356 6.39 -6.97 -18.12
CA ALA A 356 5.10 -6.87 -18.78
C ALA A 356 3.99 -7.58 -17.97
N ASP A 357 4.27 -8.75 -17.41
CA ASP A 357 3.33 -9.49 -16.56
C ASP A 357 2.94 -8.70 -15.31
N ILE A 358 3.91 -8.12 -14.61
CA ILE A 358 3.68 -7.26 -13.44
C ILE A 358 2.86 -6.01 -13.82
N PHE A 359 3.15 -5.39 -14.97
CA PHE A 359 2.39 -4.24 -15.46
C PHE A 359 0.94 -4.63 -15.76
N ILE A 360 0.70 -5.76 -16.47
CA ILE A 360 -0.64 -6.25 -16.82
C ILE A 360 -1.41 -6.69 -15.57
N PHE A 361 -0.73 -7.29 -14.60
CA PHE A 361 -1.31 -7.57 -13.27
C PHE A 361 -1.86 -6.29 -12.63
N GLY A 362 -1.06 -5.22 -12.62
CA GLY A 362 -1.48 -3.92 -12.11
C GLY A 362 -2.66 -3.32 -12.89
N LEU A 363 -2.64 -3.44 -14.23
CA LEU A 363 -3.72 -2.97 -15.09
C LEU A 363 -5.04 -3.69 -14.77
N GLY A 364 -4.99 -5.01 -14.60
CA GLY A 364 -6.14 -5.82 -14.17
C GLY A 364 -6.67 -5.38 -12.80
N ALA A 365 -5.77 -5.07 -11.89
CA ALA A 365 -6.10 -4.55 -10.56
C ALA A 365 -6.87 -3.22 -10.64
N GLY A 366 -6.35 -2.22 -11.37
CA GLY A 366 -7.03 -0.94 -11.55
C GLY A 366 -8.40 -1.10 -12.19
N MET A 367 -8.51 -1.99 -13.19
CA MET A 367 -9.79 -2.28 -13.86
C MET A 367 -10.84 -2.90 -12.93
N SER A 368 -10.45 -3.69 -11.93
CA SER A 368 -11.38 -4.36 -11.01
C SER A 368 -11.69 -3.54 -9.76
N ILE A 369 -10.70 -2.84 -9.18
CA ILE A 369 -10.86 -2.10 -7.92
C ILE A 369 -11.85 -0.94 -8.07
N VAL A 370 -11.80 -0.20 -9.18
CA VAL A 370 -12.68 0.95 -9.40
C VAL A 370 -14.14 0.57 -9.36
N PRO A 371 -14.64 -0.39 -10.15
CA PRO A 371 -16.04 -0.79 -10.07
C PRO A 371 -16.39 -1.52 -8.77
N PHE A 372 -15.50 -2.29 -8.15
CA PHE A 372 -15.76 -2.83 -6.81
C PHE A 372 -16.03 -1.70 -5.79
N ASN A 373 -15.19 -0.67 -5.76
CA ASN A 373 -15.40 0.48 -4.88
C ASN A 373 -16.69 1.23 -5.21
N ALA A 374 -17.03 1.36 -6.49
CA ALA A 374 -18.27 1.99 -6.92
C ALA A 374 -19.51 1.19 -6.47
N LEU A 375 -19.46 -0.15 -6.54
CA LEU A 375 -20.54 -1.01 -6.02
C LEU A 375 -20.68 -0.90 -4.50
N ILE A 376 -19.57 -0.87 -3.75
CA ILE A 376 -19.60 -0.67 -2.29
C ILE A 376 -20.26 0.65 -1.95
N GLN A 377 -19.87 1.75 -2.61
CA GLN A 377 -20.38 3.07 -2.32
C GLN A 377 -21.84 3.25 -2.79
N GLY A 378 -22.16 2.72 -3.96
CA GLY A 378 -23.50 2.82 -4.55
C GLY A 378 -24.57 2.01 -3.80
N ASN A 379 -24.18 0.92 -3.15
CA ASN A 379 -25.08 0.07 -2.37
C ASN A 379 -25.06 0.36 -0.86
N THR A 380 -24.47 1.50 -0.45
CA THR A 380 -24.35 1.89 0.95
C THR A 380 -25.01 3.25 1.18
N GLU A 381 -25.86 3.34 2.18
CA GLU A 381 -26.47 4.60 2.62
C GLU A 381 -25.42 5.60 3.09
N LEU A 382 -25.62 6.90 2.82
CA LEU A 382 -24.62 7.95 3.07
C LEU A 382 -24.25 8.10 4.55
N ASP A 383 -25.18 7.84 5.46
CA ASP A 383 -24.97 7.87 6.92
C ASP A 383 -24.09 6.72 7.43
N ARG A 384 -24.04 5.60 6.70
CA ARG A 384 -23.25 4.38 7.03
C ARG A 384 -21.96 4.23 6.21
N LEU A 385 -21.77 5.07 5.19
CA LEU A 385 -20.66 4.94 4.25
C LEU A 385 -19.28 4.94 4.96
N GLY A 386 -19.09 5.81 5.94
CA GLY A 386 -17.85 5.87 6.73
C GLY A 386 -17.56 4.55 7.45
N SER A 387 -18.57 3.98 8.11
CA SER A 387 -18.43 2.69 8.83
C SER A 387 -18.16 1.52 7.87
N VAL A 388 -18.81 1.53 6.70
CA VAL A 388 -18.58 0.49 5.67
C VAL A 388 -17.19 0.56 5.08
N LEU A 389 -16.69 1.75 4.75
CA LEU A 389 -15.33 1.94 4.22
C LEU A 389 -14.26 1.58 5.27
N ALA A 390 -14.49 1.92 6.53
CA ALA A 390 -13.61 1.52 7.62
C ALA A 390 -13.58 -0.01 7.78
N GLY A 391 -14.74 -0.66 7.84
CA GLY A 391 -14.81 -2.12 7.93
C GLY A 391 -14.21 -2.83 6.71
N LYS A 392 -14.37 -2.27 5.51
CA LYS A 392 -13.69 -2.72 4.30
C LYS A 392 -12.16 -2.72 4.50
N ASN A 393 -11.59 -1.60 4.95
CA ASN A 393 -10.16 -1.47 5.15
C ASN A 393 -9.66 -2.46 6.21
N TRP A 394 -10.43 -2.70 7.27
CA TRP A 394 -10.09 -3.71 8.27
C TRP A 394 -10.03 -5.12 7.66
N ILE A 395 -11.05 -5.52 6.88
CA ILE A 395 -11.09 -6.83 6.19
C ILE A 395 -9.91 -6.98 5.24
N GLN A 396 -9.56 -5.92 4.48
CA GLN A 396 -8.42 -5.95 3.57
C GLN A 396 -7.11 -6.17 4.31
N ASN A 397 -6.83 -5.40 5.36
CA ASN A 397 -5.60 -5.53 6.14
C ASN A 397 -5.53 -6.88 6.86
N PHE A 398 -6.66 -7.36 7.38
CA PHE A 398 -6.72 -8.67 8.03
C PHE A 398 -6.43 -9.81 7.04
N LEU A 399 -7.05 -9.79 5.86
CA LEU A 399 -6.82 -10.81 4.85
C LEU A 399 -5.37 -10.76 4.33
N MET A 400 -4.81 -9.58 4.10
CA MET A 400 -3.40 -9.41 3.74
C MET A 400 -2.49 -10.03 4.82
N LEU A 401 -2.75 -9.75 6.10
CA LEU A 401 -1.95 -10.31 7.19
C LEU A 401 -2.04 -11.84 7.25
N VAL A 402 -3.24 -12.40 7.08
CA VAL A 402 -3.43 -13.87 7.03
C VAL A 402 -2.60 -14.49 5.90
N PHE A 403 -2.62 -13.89 4.71
CA PHE A 403 -1.82 -14.37 3.58
C PHE A 403 -0.33 -14.27 3.84
N LEU A 404 0.14 -13.20 4.44
CA LEU A 404 1.54 -13.05 4.84
C LEU A 404 1.95 -14.12 5.87
N ILE A 405 1.09 -14.43 6.86
CA ILE A 405 1.37 -15.49 7.82
C ILE A 405 1.49 -16.85 7.12
N ILE A 406 0.58 -17.16 6.19
CA ILE A 406 0.64 -18.38 5.39
C ILE A 406 1.96 -18.42 4.60
N THR A 407 2.33 -17.32 3.93
CA THR A 407 3.56 -17.20 3.15
C THR A 407 4.80 -17.44 4.01
N ALA A 408 4.92 -16.78 5.16
CA ALA A 408 6.03 -16.97 6.08
C ALA A 408 6.10 -18.41 6.63
N SER A 409 4.94 -19.00 6.94
CA SER A 409 4.86 -20.38 7.42
C SER A 409 5.32 -21.39 6.35
N VAL A 410 4.94 -21.18 5.09
CA VAL A 410 5.36 -22.04 3.98
C VAL A 410 6.86 -21.85 3.69
N ALA A 411 7.38 -20.62 3.73
CA ALA A 411 8.80 -20.34 3.57
C ALA A 411 9.64 -20.96 4.71
N ALA A 412 9.13 -20.96 5.95
CA ALA A 412 9.78 -21.60 7.10
C ALA A 412 9.88 -23.13 6.99
N LEU A 413 9.07 -23.74 6.12
CA LEU A 413 9.20 -25.15 5.74
C LEU A 413 10.21 -25.39 4.61
N ASN A 414 11.07 -24.41 4.31
CA ASN A 414 12.06 -24.43 3.23
C ASN A 414 11.47 -24.62 1.83
N VAL A 415 10.25 -24.12 1.61
CA VAL A 415 9.62 -24.11 0.28
C VAL A 415 10.18 -22.93 -0.51
N ASN A 416 10.61 -23.17 -1.76
CA ASN A 416 11.15 -22.15 -2.65
C ASN A 416 10.08 -21.14 -3.09
N SER A 417 10.52 -19.93 -3.42
CA SER A 417 9.66 -18.83 -3.87
C SER A 417 8.74 -19.19 -5.03
N GLU A 418 9.21 -20.02 -5.95
CA GLU A 418 8.43 -20.49 -7.10
C GLU A 418 7.15 -21.22 -6.67
N TYR A 419 7.25 -22.18 -5.73
CA TYR A 419 6.09 -22.90 -5.22
C TYR A 419 5.13 -22.01 -4.42
N ILE A 420 5.66 -21.01 -3.73
CA ILE A 420 4.84 -20.01 -3.04
C ILE A 420 4.08 -19.14 -4.05
N LEU A 421 4.68 -18.82 -5.21
CA LEU A 421 3.98 -18.12 -6.29
C LEU A 421 2.90 -19.02 -6.95
N TYR A 422 3.12 -20.32 -7.10
CA TYR A 422 2.05 -21.25 -7.53
C TYR A 422 0.90 -21.31 -6.53
N LEU A 423 1.21 -21.31 -5.23
CA LEU A 423 0.18 -21.23 -4.18
C LEU A 423 -0.61 -19.91 -4.30
N ASN A 424 0.08 -18.79 -4.51
CA ASN A 424 -0.57 -17.49 -4.73
C ASN A 424 -1.51 -17.51 -5.95
N ALA A 425 -1.09 -18.14 -7.04
CA ALA A 425 -1.91 -18.33 -8.25
C ALA A 425 -3.15 -19.18 -7.97
N ALA A 426 -2.99 -20.31 -7.28
CA ALA A 426 -4.10 -21.18 -6.89
C ALA A 426 -5.14 -20.43 -6.02
N ILE A 427 -4.66 -19.66 -5.04
CA ILE A 427 -5.52 -18.81 -4.20
C ILE A 427 -6.22 -17.74 -5.03
N ALA A 428 -5.54 -17.13 -6.02
CA ALA A 428 -6.14 -16.15 -6.92
C ALA A 428 -7.28 -16.77 -7.76
N ILE A 429 -7.04 -17.96 -8.34
CA ILE A 429 -8.04 -18.69 -9.13
C ILE A 429 -9.27 -19.01 -8.27
N ILE A 430 -9.07 -19.66 -7.13
CA ILE A 430 -10.17 -20.08 -6.24
C ILE A 430 -10.91 -18.86 -5.70
N GLY A 431 -10.17 -17.89 -5.15
CA GLY A 431 -10.74 -16.71 -4.51
C GLY A 431 -11.57 -15.85 -5.46
N PHE A 432 -11.03 -15.50 -6.63
CA PHE A 432 -11.80 -14.72 -7.60
C PHE A 432 -12.95 -15.52 -8.22
N SER A 433 -12.78 -16.82 -8.48
CA SER A 433 -13.89 -17.66 -8.97
C SER A 433 -15.07 -17.67 -7.98
N LEU A 434 -14.80 -17.82 -6.68
CA LEU A 434 -15.82 -17.79 -5.64
C LEU A 434 -16.48 -16.39 -5.52
N VAL A 435 -15.67 -15.34 -5.49
CA VAL A 435 -16.18 -13.96 -5.38
C VAL A 435 -17.06 -13.60 -6.58
N LEU A 436 -16.58 -13.87 -7.81
CA LEU A 436 -17.29 -13.52 -9.04
C LEU A 436 -18.57 -14.33 -9.22
N SER A 437 -18.58 -15.63 -8.90
CA SER A 437 -19.79 -16.45 -8.97
C SER A 437 -20.88 -15.96 -7.99
N LYS A 438 -20.48 -15.63 -6.76
CA LYS A 438 -21.40 -15.11 -5.73
C LYS A 438 -21.86 -13.69 -6.02
N LEU A 439 -20.99 -12.84 -6.56
CA LEU A 439 -21.35 -11.50 -6.99
C LEU A 439 -22.39 -11.56 -8.12
N LYS A 440 -22.19 -12.42 -9.13
CA LYS A 440 -23.14 -12.64 -10.24
C LYS A 440 -24.53 -13.06 -9.72
N SER A 441 -24.58 -13.92 -8.72
CA SER A 441 -25.86 -14.39 -8.14
C SER A 441 -26.53 -13.35 -7.22
N SER A 442 -25.90 -12.20 -6.99
CA SER A 442 -26.39 -11.14 -6.10
C SER A 442 -27.01 -9.95 -6.86
N PHE A 443 -26.88 -9.94 -8.20
CA PHE A 443 -27.59 -9.05 -9.13
C PHE A 443 -28.86 -9.71 -9.64
#